data_484f5b61fc348bf4c43e50ee6d6b9fd8
#
_entry.id   484f5b61fc348bf4c43e50ee6d6b9fd8
#
_cell.length_a   1.000
_cell.length_b   1.000
_cell.length_c   1.000
_cell.angle_alpha   90.00
_cell.angle_beta   90.00
_cell.angle_gamma   90.00
#
_symmetry.space_group_name_H-M   'P 1'
#
loop_
_entity.id
_entity.type
_entity.pdbx_description
1 polymer ?
#
loop_
_entity_poly.entity_id
_entity_poly.type
_entity_poly.pdbx_seq_one_letter_code
_entity_poly.pdbx_strand_id
1 'polypeptide(L)'
;MAIKKEKVDAVLVGFGWTGAILGQELTEAGLHVLALERGVMQDTPKDAEYPKVLDELAYSVRGKLFQDLSKETVTIRHGVDDVAVPYRQNGSFLLGTGVGGAGFHWNGMHYRTLPEELEQRVRSSS
;
A
#
# COMPACT_ATOMS: atom_id res chain seq x y z
N MET A 1 2.89 -5.23 -26.26
CA MET A 1 4.26 -4.78 -26.58
C MET A 1 5.02 -4.60 -25.28
N ALA A 2 6.21 -5.19 -25.13
CA ALA A 2 7.03 -4.96 -23.94
C ALA A 2 7.72 -3.59 -24.05
N ILE A 3 7.62 -2.79 -22.98
CA ILE A 3 8.32 -1.50 -22.91
C ILE A 3 9.70 -1.75 -22.30
N LYS A 4 10.74 -1.47 -23.07
CA LYS A 4 12.11 -1.53 -22.56
C LYS A 4 12.46 -0.17 -21.95
N LYS A 5 12.85 -0.17 -20.70
CA LYS A 5 13.36 1.01 -19.99
C LYS A 5 14.88 1.00 -19.95
N GLU A 6 15.46 2.14 -19.62
CA GLU A 6 16.90 2.24 -19.36
C GLU A 6 17.31 1.33 -18.21
N LYS A 7 18.58 0.97 -18.19
CA LYS A 7 19.16 0.18 -17.09
C LYS A 7 19.19 1.02 -15.82
N VAL A 8 18.72 0.46 -14.76
CA VAL A 8 18.73 1.05 -13.40
C VAL A 8 19.42 0.10 -12.44
N ASP A 9 19.84 0.63 -11.28
CA ASP A 9 20.54 -0.14 -10.25
C ASP A 9 19.55 -0.96 -9.41
N ALA A 10 18.36 -0.41 -9.18
CA ALA A 10 17.30 -1.08 -8.41
C ALA A 10 15.91 -0.85 -9.01
N VAL A 11 15.06 -1.86 -8.90
CA VAL A 11 13.64 -1.77 -9.25
C VAL A 11 12.82 -2.06 -8.01
N LEU A 12 11.95 -1.11 -7.63
CA LEU A 12 10.97 -1.25 -6.56
C LEU A 12 9.62 -1.62 -7.17
N VAL A 13 9.01 -2.69 -6.71
CA VAL A 13 7.66 -3.10 -7.14
C VAL A 13 6.67 -2.74 -6.03
N GLY A 14 5.82 -1.77 -6.31
CA GLY A 14 4.93 -1.12 -5.35
C GLY A 14 5.59 0.10 -4.69
N PHE A 15 4.85 1.22 -4.70
CA PHE A 15 5.35 2.47 -4.13
C PHE A 15 4.43 2.98 -3.01
N GLY A 16 4.14 2.06 -2.05
CA GLY A 16 3.58 2.40 -0.75
C GLY A 16 4.65 2.98 0.19
N TRP A 17 4.38 3.11 1.46
CA TRP A 17 5.32 3.68 2.43
C TRP A 17 6.68 3.00 2.44
N THR A 18 6.71 1.67 2.47
CA THR A 18 7.99 0.92 2.44
C THR A 18 8.77 1.19 1.16
N GLY A 19 8.08 1.16 0.01
CA GLY A 19 8.72 1.47 -1.28
C GLY A 19 9.24 2.91 -1.35
N ALA A 20 8.51 3.86 -0.78
CA ALA A 20 8.93 5.26 -0.72
C ALA A 20 10.18 5.45 0.16
N ILE A 21 10.21 4.84 1.36
CA ILE A 21 11.37 4.89 2.26
C ILE A 21 12.59 4.25 1.59
N LEU A 22 12.44 3.05 1.04
CA LEU A 22 13.55 2.39 0.32
C LEU A 22 14.00 3.20 -0.90
N GLY A 23 13.06 3.80 -1.62
CA GLY A 23 13.38 4.66 -2.76
C GLY A 23 14.22 5.87 -2.36
N GLN A 24 13.88 6.50 -1.25
CA GLN A 24 14.64 7.62 -0.69
C GLN A 24 16.05 7.18 -0.32
N GLU A 25 16.19 6.16 0.52
CA GLU A 25 17.48 5.67 0.99
C GLU A 25 18.42 5.26 -0.16
N LEU A 26 17.87 4.53 -1.15
CA LEU A 26 18.67 4.10 -2.30
C LEU A 26 19.09 5.26 -3.19
N THR A 27 18.23 6.26 -3.41
CA THR A 27 18.58 7.44 -4.21
C THR A 27 19.56 8.36 -3.48
N GLU A 28 19.43 8.50 -2.16
CA GLU A 28 20.42 9.23 -1.35
C GLU A 28 21.78 8.54 -1.34
N ALA A 29 21.80 7.22 -1.48
CA ALA A 29 23.05 6.46 -1.68
C ALA A 29 23.62 6.57 -3.11
N GLY A 30 22.99 7.37 -3.98
CA GLY A 30 23.45 7.62 -5.36
C GLY A 30 23.04 6.56 -6.38
N LEU A 31 22.13 5.68 -6.05
CA LEU A 31 21.64 4.65 -6.96
C LEU A 31 20.51 5.18 -7.87
N HIS A 32 20.49 4.70 -9.11
CA HIS A 32 19.39 4.94 -10.03
C HIS A 32 18.27 3.94 -9.75
N VAL A 33 17.14 4.45 -9.29
CA VAL A 33 16.00 3.62 -8.85
C VAL A 33 14.81 3.82 -9.78
N LEU A 34 14.19 2.72 -10.20
CA LEU A 34 12.90 2.71 -10.89
C LEU A 34 11.83 2.14 -9.97
N ALA A 35 10.82 2.94 -9.66
CA ALA A 35 9.64 2.46 -8.95
C ALA A 35 8.51 2.14 -9.94
N LEU A 36 7.91 0.96 -9.78
CA LEU A 36 6.76 0.49 -10.52
C LEU A 36 5.57 0.45 -9.57
N GLU A 37 4.59 1.30 -9.81
CA GLU A 37 3.34 1.34 -9.05
C GLU A 37 2.16 1.01 -9.96
N ARG A 38 1.25 0.19 -9.47
CA ARG A 38 0.07 -0.24 -10.21
C ARG A 38 -0.97 0.87 -10.33
N GLY A 39 -1.11 1.66 -9.28
CA GLY A 39 -2.08 2.73 -9.21
C GLY A 39 -1.53 4.06 -9.73
N VAL A 40 -2.39 5.06 -9.70
CA VAL A 40 -2.07 6.40 -10.18
C VAL A 40 -1.40 7.24 -9.10
N MET A 41 -0.68 8.27 -9.52
CA MET A 41 -0.26 9.35 -8.63
C MET A 41 -1.50 10.12 -8.20
N GLN A 42 -1.71 10.24 -6.89
CA GLN A 42 -2.80 11.03 -6.33
C GLN A 42 -2.25 12.35 -5.79
N ASP A 43 -2.91 13.43 -6.13
CA ASP A 43 -2.58 14.77 -5.62
C ASP A 43 -3.44 15.04 -4.39
N THR A 44 -2.82 15.00 -3.21
CA THR A 44 -3.52 15.16 -1.93
C THR A 44 -4.49 16.35 -1.88
N PRO A 45 -4.16 17.56 -2.37
CA PRO A 45 -5.10 18.67 -2.38
C PRO A 45 -6.34 18.46 -3.25
N LYS A 46 -6.22 17.70 -4.35
CA LYS A 46 -7.30 17.51 -5.31
C LYS A 46 -8.07 16.21 -5.10
N ASP A 47 -7.34 15.14 -4.81
CA ASP A 47 -7.90 13.79 -4.77
C ASP A 47 -8.36 13.38 -3.37
N ALA A 48 -7.80 14.01 -2.32
CA ALA A 48 -8.17 13.81 -0.93
C ALA A 48 -8.92 15.03 -0.34
N GLU A 49 -9.58 15.83 -1.18
CA GLU A 49 -10.36 16.95 -0.71
C GLU A 49 -11.48 16.47 0.21
N TYR A 50 -11.42 16.89 1.47
CA TYR A 50 -12.48 16.60 2.43
C TYR A 50 -13.79 17.22 1.95
N PRO A 51 -14.89 16.49 1.98
CA PRO A 51 -16.18 17.08 1.70
C PRO A 51 -16.44 18.22 2.70
N LYS A 52 -16.81 19.38 2.19
CA LYS A 52 -17.11 20.57 3.00
C LYS A 52 -18.28 20.38 3.97
N VAL A 53 -19.01 19.30 3.81
CA VAL A 53 -20.11 18.87 4.67
C VAL A 53 -19.71 17.51 5.27
N LEU A 54 -19.68 17.42 6.59
CA LEU A 54 -19.51 16.17 7.33
C LEU A 54 -20.81 15.36 7.23
N ASP A 55 -21.02 14.76 6.08
CA ASP A 55 -22.12 13.84 5.82
C ASP A 55 -21.52 12.45 5.58
N GLU A 56 -21.99 11.45 6.30
CA GLU A 56 -21.54 10.06 6.12
C GLU A 56 -21.80 9.56 4.69
N LEU A 57 -22.82 10.05 4.03
CA LEU A 57 -23.08 9.76 2.62
C LEU A 57 -22.07 10.41 1.67
N ALA A 58 -21.50 11.54 2.04
CA ALA A 58 -20.41 12.19 1.31
C ALA A 58 -19.07 11.48 1.50
N TYR A 59 -18.97 10.53 2.43
CA TYR A 59 -17.84 9.61 2.56
C TYR A 59 -17.65 8.67 1.36
N SER A 60 -18.48 8.79 0.35
CA SER A 60 -18.23 8.16 -0.96
C SER A 60 -16.88 8.57 -1.57
N VAL A 61 -16.30 9.69 -1.15
CA VAL A 61 -14.92 10.06 -1.49
C VAL A 61 -13.91 9.01 -1.03
N ARG A 62 -14.15 8.34 0.09
CA ARG A 62 -13.33 7.19 0.50
C ARG A 62 -13.31 6.08 -0.53
N GLY A 63 -14.40 5.86 -1.26
CA GLY A 63 -14.44 4.89 -2.33
C GLY A 63 -13.44 5.14 -3.46
N LYS A 64 -13.00 6.39 -3.65
CA LYS A 64 -11.95 6.75 -4.62
C LYS A 64 -10.53 6.45 -4.11
N LEU A 65 -10.36 6.38 -2.81
CA LEU A 65 -9.06 6.10 -2.17
C LEU A 65 -8.83 4.61 -1.99
N PHE A 66 -9.90 3.83 -2.02
CA PHE A 66 -9.85 2.40 -1.83
C PHE A 66 -9.65 1.67 -3.17
N GLN A 67 -9.30 0.42 -3.02
CA GLN A 67 -9.23 -0.54 -4.10
C GLN A 67 -10.54 -0.58 -4.90
N ASP A 68 -10.43 -0.52 -6.21
CA ASP A 68 -11.56 -0.81 -7.12
C ASP A 68 -11.81 -2.32 -7.16
N LEU A 69 -12.77 -2.77 -6.37
CA LEU A 69 -13.13 -4.19 -6.26
C LEU A 69 -13.61 -4.81 -7.58
N SER A 70 -13.96 -3.99 -8.58
CA SER A 70 -14.31 -4.48 -9.91
C SER A 70 -13.09 -4.97 -10.70
N LYS A 71 -11.91 -4.42 -10.40
CA LYS A 71 -10.66 -4.66 -11.13
C LYS A 71 -9.64 -5.42 -10.32
N GLU A 72 -9.72 -5.37 -9.00
CA GLU A 72 -8.70 -5.89 -8.12
C GLU A 72 -9.19 -7.08 -7.31
N THR A 73 -8.33 -8.05 -7.16
CA THR A 73 -8.59 -9.26 -6.38
C THR A 73 -7.48 -9.47 -5.38
N VAL A 74 -7.85 -9.94 -4.18
CA VAL A 74 -6.91 -10.46 -3.20
C VAL A 74 -6.81 -11.96 -3.41
N THR A 75 -5.60 -12.48 -3.47
CA THR A 75 -5.35 -13.91 -3.64
C THR A 75 -5.07 -14.51 -2.27
N ILE A 76 -5.87 -15.50 -1.87
CA ILE A 76 -5.73 -16.20 -0.59
C ILE A 76 -5.15 -17.59 -0.86
N ARG A 77 -4.13 -17.96 -0.10
CA ARG A 77 -3.56 -19.30 -0.01
C ARG A 77 -3.48 -19.72 1.45
N HIS A 78 -3.85 -20.94 1.76
CA HIS A 78 -3.69 -21.51 3.09
C HIS A 78 -2.35 -22.25 3.26
N GLY A 79 -1.70 -22.59 2.13
CA GLY A 79 -0.40 -23.22 2.10
C GLY A 79 0.37 -22.92 0.80
N VAL A 80 1.64 -23.28 0.78
CA VAL A 80 2.51 -23.04 -0.40
C VAL A 80 2.10 -23.85 -1.63
N ASP A 81 1.46 -24.99 -1.42
CA ASP A 81 1.02 -25.90 -2.48
C ASP A 81 -0.44 -25.63 -2.93
N ASP A 82 -1.12 -24.72 -2.26
CA ASP A 82 -2.52 -24.40 -2.57
C ASP A 82 -2.64 -23.56 -3.84
N VAL A 83 -3.67 -23.89 -4.61
CA VAL A 83 -4.08 -23.02 -5.72
C VAL A 83 -4.63 -21.72 -5.14
N ALA A 84 -4.09 -20.60 -5.60
CA ALA A 84 -4.52 -19.29 -5.18
C ALA A 84 -5.95 -18.99 -5.65
N VAL A 85 -6.84 -18.70 -4.71
CA VAL A 85 -8.23 -18.32 -4.99
C VAL A 85 -8.36 -16.81 -4.94
N PRO A 86 -8.79 -16.16 -6.04
CA PRO A 86 -9.02 -14.72 -6.04
C PRO A 86 -10.31 -14.37 -5.29
N TYR A 87 -10.19 -13.46 -4.34
CA TYR A 87 -11.32 -12.90 -3.59
C TYR A 87 -11.55 -11.45 -3.99
N ARG A 88 -12.76 -11.11 -4.38
CA ARG A 88 -13.16 -9.73 -4.71
C ARG A 88 -13.76 -8.97 -3.55
N GLN A 89 -14.24 -9.67 -2.54
CA GLN A 89 -14.74 -9.06 -1.32
C GLN A 89 -13.89 -9.51 -0.14
N ASN A 90 -13.18 -8.56 0.43
CA ASN A 90 -12.51 -8.76 1.69
C ASN A 90 -12.96 -7.64 2.62
N GLY A 91 -13.96 -7.93 3.48
CA GLY A 91 -14.67 -6.93 4.26
C GLY A 91 -13.84 -6.14 5.26
N SER A 92 -12.60 -6.57 5.56
CA SER A 92 -11.74 -5.93 6.55
C SER A 92 -10.40 -5.39 6.02
N PHE A 93 -9.99 -5.77 4.81
CA PHE A 93 -8.74 -5.30 4.20
C PHE A 93 -9.02 -4.50 2.94
N LEU A 94 -8.96 -3.19 3.07
CA LEU A 94 -9.06 -2.28 1.95
C LEU A 94 -7.63 -1.90 1.54
N LEU A 95 -7.18 -2.42 0.41
CA LEU A 95 -5.90 -2.07 -0.17
C LEU A 95 -6.01 -0.68 -0.80
N GLY A 96 -5.05 0.18 -0.53
CA GLY A 96 -4.90 1.42 -1.26
C GLY A 96 -4.09 1.17 -2.53
N THR A 97 -4.64 1.55 -3.69
CA THR A 97 -3.98 1.44 -4.98
C THR A 97 -3.56 2.81 -5.45
N GLY A 98 -2.27 3.05 -5.53
CA GLY A 98 -1.69 4.34 -5.92
C GLY A 98 -0.36 4.60 -5.24
N VAL A 99 0.29 5.68 -5.64
CA VAL A 99 1.51 6.16 -5.00
C VAL A 99 1.20 6.53 -3.55
N GLY A 100 1.87 5.89 -2.60
CA GLY A 100 1.58 5.99 -1.17
C GLY A 100 0.85 4.77 -0.60
N GLY A 101 0.26 3.92 -1.47
CA GLY A 101 -0.42 2.69 -1.08
C GLY A 101 -1.55 2.92 -0.08
N ALA A 102 -1.74 1.98 0.85
CA ALA A 102 -2.76 2.09 1.90
C ALA A 102 -2.55 3.26 2.87
N GLY A 103 -1.35 3.87 2.88
CA GLY A 103 -1.09 5.08 3.64
C GLY A 103 -1.98 6.26 3.26
N PHE A 104 -2.47 6.27 2.03
CA PHE A 104 -3.31 7.35 1.52
C PHE A 104 -4.68 7.44 2.23
N HIS A 105 -5.22 6.33 2.70
CA HIS A 105 -6.49 6.27 3.44
C HIS A 105 -6.31 5.91 4.92
N TRP A 106 -5.08 6.00 5.43
CA TRP A 106 -4.80 5.75 6.83
C TRP A 106 -5.47 6.80 7.72
N ASN A 107 -6.14 6.35 8.77
CA ASN A 107 -6.93 7.21 9.66
C ASN A 107 -6.13 7.83 10.81
N GLY A 108 -4.81 7.74 10.79
CA GLY A 108 -3.95 8.35 11.79
C GLY A 108 -3.82 7.57 13.10
N MET A 109 -4.34 6.35 13.20
CA MET A 109 -4.16 5.55 14.41
C MET A 109 -2.73 5.03 14.53
N HIS A 110 -2.08 5.40 15.62
CA HIS A 110 -0.77 4.90 16.02
C HIS A 110 -0.90 4.16 17.34
N TYR A 111 -0.60 2.89 17.32
CA TYR A 111 -0.43 2.11 18.54
C TYR A 111 1.04 2.10 18.91
N ARG A 112 1.36 2.53 20.13
CA ARG A 112 2.69 2.35 20.67
C ARG A 112 2.79 0.92 21.19
N THR A 113 3.66 0.13 20.57
CA THR A 113 3.96 -1.22 21.07
C THR A 113 4.57 -1.13 22.45
N LEU A 114 4.07 -1.91 23.39
CA LEU A 114 4.63 -1.97 24.74
C LEU A 114 5.96 -2.74 24.72
N PRO A 115 6.93 -2.38 25.57
CA PRO A 115 8.20 -3.08 25.67
C PRO A 115 8.03 -4.60 25.88
N GLU A 116 7.05 -4.98 26.67
CA GLU A 116 6.74 -6.38 27.00
C GLU A 116 6.31 -7.19 25.76
N GLU A 117 5.61 -6.55 24.82
CA GLU A 117 5.19 -7.20 23.57
C GLU A 117 6.38 -7.45 22.63
N LEU A 118 7.38 -6.56 22.64
CA LEU A 118 8.62 -6.72 21.90
C LEU A 118 9.48 -7.83 22.50
N GLU A 119 9.52 -7.95 23.82
CA GLU A 119 10.29 -8.99 24.51
C GLU A 119 9.68 -10.40 24.36
N GLN A 120 8.35 -10.51 24.29
CA GLN A 120 7.68 -11.80 24.11
C GLN A 120 8.09 -12.51 22.82
N ARG A 121 8.30 -11.77 21.76
CA ARG A 121 8.75 -12.32 20.48
C ARG A 121 10.16 -12.93 20.54
N VAL A 122 11.03 -12.34 21.31
CA VAL A 122 12.41 -12.86 21.49
C VAL A 122 12.39 -14.15 22.27
N ARG A 123 11.51 -14.28 23.29
CA ARG A 123 11.40 -15.49 24.13
C ARG A 123 10.72 -16.67 23.43
N SER A 124 9.86 -16.42 22.45
CA SER A 124 9.16 -17.48 21.71
C SER A 124 9.98 -18.05 20.54
N SER A 125 11.11 -17.46 20.21
CA SER A 125 12.03 -17.88 19.15
C SER A 125 13.31 -18.56 19.66
N SER A 126 13.44 -18.75 20.95
CA SER A 126 14.48 -19.53 21.65
C SER A 126 13.92 -20.84 22.21
#